data_a5f19fe7434faf73f2b81f403f860749
#
_entry.id   a5f19fe7434faf73f2b81f403f860749
#
_cell.length_a   1.000
_cell.length_b   1.000
_cell.length_c   1.000
_cell.angle_alpha   90.00
_cell.angle_beta   90.00
_cell.angle_gamma   90.00
#
_symmetry.space_group_name_H-M   'P 1'
#
loop_
_entity.id
_entity.type
_entity.pdbx_description
1 polymer ?
#
loop_
_entity_poly.entity_id
_entity_poly.type
_entity_poly.pdbx_seq_one_letter_code
_entity_poly.pdbx_strand_id
1 'polypeptide(L)'
;MRHFLLLYDLAPDYLDRRPAFRAEHLALAQAAAGRGEIALAGALADPADGAVLLFAGEGPEAAEAFARADPYVRNGLVTGWRVREWATVIGADAAHRVPA
;
A
#
# COMPACT_ATOMS: atom_id res chain seq x y z
N MET A 1 -6.69 3.83 -15.58
CA MET A 1 -6.66 2.66 -14.68
C MET A 1 -7.38 3.02 -13.38
N ARG A 2 -7.98 2.04 -12.77
CA ARG A 2 -8.66 2.23 -11.48
C ARG A 2 -7.64 2.28 -10.36
N HIS A 3 -8.04 2.84 -9.23
CA HIS A 3 -7.18 2.97 -8.05
C HIS A 3 -7.72 2.13 -6.90
N PHE A 4 -6.80 1.48 -6.19
CA PHE A 4 -7.12 0.66 -5.02
C PHE A 4 -6.16 1.04 -3.90
N LEU A 5 -6.71 1.24 -2.71
CA LEU A 5 -5.91 1.50 -1.52
C LEU A 5 -5.73 0.21 -0.76
N LEU A 6 -4.50 -0.15 -0.50
CA LEU A 6 -4.14 -1.15 0.50
C LEU A 6 -3.89 -0.38 1.79
N LEU A 7 -4.70 -0.64 2.79
CA LEU A 7 -4.69 0.05 4.08
C LEU A 7 -4.17 -0.88 5.14
N TYR A 8 -3.12 -0.45 5.84
CA TYR A 8 -2.47 -1.21 6.90
C TYR A 8 -2.75 -0.60 8.26
N ASP A 9 -3.08 -1.45 9.24
CA ASP A 9 -3.03 -1.11 10.65
C ASP A 9 -1.69 -1.61 11.19
N LEU A 10 -0.90 -0.73 11.81
CA LEU A 10 0.44 -1.06 12.27
C LEU A 10 0.44 -1.40 13.75
N ALA A 11 1.24 -2.41 14.13
CA ALA A 11 1.40 -2.80 15.51
C ALA A 11 2.07 -1.70 16.33
N PRO A 12 1.83 -1.64 17.67
CA PRO A 12 2.48 -0.61 18.50
C PRO A 12 4.00 -0.64 18.46
N ASP A 13 4.61 -1.80 18.21
CA ASP A 13 6.06 -1.98 18.11
C ASP A 13 6.60 -1.96 16.68
N TYR A 14 5.80 -1.47 15.72
CA TYR A 14 6.15 -1.44 14.31
C TYR A 14 7.52 -0.79 14.07
N LEU A 15 7.76 0.40 14.62
CA LEU A 15 9.01 1.12 14.39
C LEU A 15 10.23 0.39 14.96
N ASP A 16 10.07 -0.28 16.10
CA ASP A 16 11.14 -1.04 16.73
C ASP A 16 11.51 -2.28 15.92
N ARG A 17 10.53 -2.94 15.32
CA ARG A 17 10.73 -4.18 14.56
C ARG A 17 11.02 -3.96 13.09
N ARG A 18 10.66 -2.80 12.57
CA ARG A 18 10.77 -2.48 11.15
C ARG A 18 12.15 -2.74 10.55
N PRO A 19 13.28 -2.36 11.20
CA PRO A 19 14.60 -2.54 10.60
C PRO A 19 14.92 -3.98 10.20
N ALA A 20 14.40 -4.97 10.92
CA ALA A 20 14.65 -6.38 10.63
C ALA A 20 14.03 -6.85 9.30
N PHE A 21 12.96 -6.19 8.85
CA PHE A 21 12.19 -6.60 7.66
C PHE A 21 12.16 -5.53 6.56
N ARG A 22 12.78 -4.37 6.80
CA ARG A 22 12.63 -3.22 5.92
C ARG A 22 13.22 -3.45 4.53
N ALA A 23 14.40 -4.05 4.45
CA ALA A 23 15.06 -4.27 3.16
C ALA A 23 14.21 -5.16 2.24
N GLU A 24 13.66 -6.25 2.77
CA GLU A 24 12.81 -7.16 2.00
C GLU A 24 11.50 -6.48 1.61
N HIS A 25 10.87 -5.75 2.55
CA HIS A 25 9.65 -5.00 2.28
C HIS A 25 9.85 -3.96 1.18
N LEU A 26 10.91 -3.17 1.25
CA LEU A 26 11.18 -2.13 0.25
C LEU A 26 11.49 -2.73 -1.11
N ALA A 27 12.22 -3.85 -1.16
CA ALA A 27 12.50 -4.52 -2.43
C ALA A 27 11.20 -5.00 -3.10
N LEU A 28 10.28 -5.58 -2.32
CA LEU A 28 8.98 -6.01 -2.83
C LEU A 28 8.16 -4.81 -3.35
N ALA A 29 8.14 -3.72 -2.59
CA ALA A 29 7.40 -2.52 -2.96
C ALA A 29 7.99 -1.84 -4.20
N GLN A 30 9.31 -1.74 -4.28
CA GLN A 30 9.97 -1.13 -5.43
C GLN A 30 9.77 -1.96 -6.70
N ALA A 31 9.74 -3.29 -6.58
CA ALA A 31 9.43 -4.15 -7.71
C ALA A 31 8.00 -3.92 -8.22
N ALA A 32 7.04 -3.82 -7.31
CA ALA A 32 5.65 -3.53 -7.66
C ALA A 32 5.51 -2.14 -8.30
N ALA A 33 6.24 -1.14 -7.79
CA ALA A 33 6.27 0.20 -8.39
C ALA A 33 6.88 0.17 -9.79
N GLY A 34 7.94 -0.60 -9.97
CA GLY A 34 8.58 -0.78 -11.27
C GLY A 34 7.69 -1.42 -12.32
N ARG A 35 6.74 -2.26 -11.89
CA ARG A 35 5.72 -2.84 -12.78
C ARG A 35 4.53 -1.91 -13.03
N GLY A 36 4.50 -0.74 -12.41
CA GLY A 36 3.38 0.19 -12.52
C GLY A 36 2.19 -0.15 -11.63
N GLU A 37 2.34 -1.08 -10.68
CA GLU A 37 1.26 -1.49 -9.77
C GLU A 37 1.12 -0.54 -8.60
N ILE A 38 2.23 -0.10 -8.00
CA ILE A 38 2.20 0.89 -6.92
C ILE A 38 2.53 2.27 -7.49
N ALA A 39 1.64 3.22 -7.26
CA ALA A 39 1.86 4.63 -7.62
C ALA A 39 2.55 5.40 -6.50
N LEU A 40 2.09 5.21 -5.27
CA LEU A 40 2.64 5.82 -4.05
C LEU A 40 2.43 4.87 -2.88
N ALA A 41 3.36 4.86 -1.94
CA ALA A 41 3.21 4.08 -0.73
C ALA A 41 4.02 4.70 0.41
N GLY A 42 3.49 4.61 1.62
CA GLY A 42 4.19 5.10 2.81
C GLY A 42 3.38 4.94 4.07
N ALA A 43 4.06 5.04 5.19
CA ALA A 43 3.42 5.02 6.50
C ALA A 43 2.89 6.41 6.83
N LEU A 44 1.81 6.44 7.61
CA LEU A 44 1.32 7.68 8.19
C LEU A 44 2.35 8.17 9.21
N ALA A 45 2.57 9.47 9.22
CA ALA A 45 3.54 10.08 10.13
C ALA A 45 2.83 10.61 11.37
N ASP A 46 3.48 10.45 12.50
CA ASP A 46 3.20 11.07 13.79
C ASP A 46 1.72 11.02 14.20
N PRO A 47 1.22 9.85 14.60
CA PRO A 47 1.96 8.60 14.83
C PRO A 47 2.03 7.69 13.60
N ALA A 48 3.01 6.79 13.61
CA ALA A 48 3.15 5.76 12.59
C ALA A 48 2.30 4.54 12.98
N ASP A 49 0.98 4.69 12.90
CA ASP A 49 0.01 3.67 13.31
C ASP A 49 -0.74 3.05 12.13
N GLY A 50 -0.50 3.52 10.93
CA GLY A 50 -1.10 3.01 9.71
C GLY A 50 -0.20 3.26 8.51
N ALA A 51 -0.51 2.60 7.40
CA ALA A 51 0.17 2.85 6.13
C ALA A 51 -0.84 2.79 5.00
N VAL A 52 -0.54 3.49 3.93
CA VAL A 52 -1.38 3.56 2.74
C VAL A 52 -0.52 3.24 1.52
N LEU A 53 -0.97 2.28 0.71
CA LEU A 53 -0.31 1.93 -0.54
C LEU A 53 -1.34 2.10 -1.65
N LEU A 54 -1.04 2.97 -2.61
CA LEU A 54 -1.93 3.26 -3.74
C LEU A 54 -1.53 2.39 -4.92
N PHE A 55 -2.44 1.48 -5.29
CA PHE A 55 -2.30 0.60 -6.45
C PHE A 55 -3.11 1.11 -7.62
N ALA A 56 -2.58 0.97 -8.82
CA ALA A 56 -3.26 1.25 -10.07
C ALA A 56 -3.43 -0.06 -10.84
N GLY A 57 -4.64 -0.32 -11.35
CA GLY A 57 -4.94 -1.54 -12.10
C GLY A 57 -6.42 -1.66 -12.38
N GLU A 58 -6.83 -2.81 -12.94
CA GLU A 58 -8.22 -3.06 -13.29
C GLU A 58 -8.98 -3.82 -12.19
N GLY A 59 -8.31 -4.18 -11.11
CA GLY A 59 -8.89 -4.87 -9.98
C GLY A 59 -7.97 -4.83 -8.77
N PRO A 60 -8.40 -5.42 -7.64
CA PRO A 60 -7.66 -5.39 -6.37
C PRO A 60 -6.57 -6.44 -6.25
N GLU A 61 -6.38 -7.30 -7.25
CA GLU A 61 -5.56 -8.52 -7.14
C GLU A 61 -4.11 -8.23 -6.82
N ALA A 62 -3.51 -7.21 -7.44
CA ALA A 62 -2.11 -6.86 -7.18
C ALA A 62 -1.91 -6.37 -5.75
N ALA A 63 -2.85 -5.57 -5.23
CA ALA A 63 -2.81 -5.09 -3.85
C ALA A 63 -2.95 -6.24 -2.84
N GLU A 64 -3.87 -7.15 -3.09
CA GLU A 64 -4.08 -8.32 -2.23
C GLU A 64 -2.86 -9.25 -2.24
N ALA A 65 -2.29 -9.51 -3.42
CA ALA A 65 -1.10 -10.34 -3.55
C ALA A 65 0.10 -9.71 -2.84
N PHE A 66 0.24 -8.40 -2.94
CA PHE A 66 1.29 -7.67 -2.24
C PHE A 66 1.18 -7.85 -0.73
N ALA A 67 -0.01 -7.65 -0.18
CA ALA A 67 -0.23 -7.78 1.26
C ALA A 67 0.13 -9.18 1.77
N ARG A 68 -0.24 -10.21 1.01
CA ARG A 68 0.07 -11.61 1.40
C ARG A 68 1.56 -11.93 1.34
N ALA A 69 2.31 -11.26 0.47
CA ALA A 69 3.75 -11.47 0.29
C ALA A 69 4.60 -10.58 1.20
N ASP A 70 4.02 -9.50 1.74
CA ASP A 70 4.76 -8.49 2.50
C ASP A 70 5.28 -9.08 3.82
N PRO A 71 6.62 -9.04 4.06
CA PRO A 71 7.17 -9.51 5.33
C PRO A 71 6.63 -8.76 6.54
N TYR A 72 6.22 -7.51 6.40
CA TYR A 72 5.57 -6.76 7.49
C TYR A 72 4.24 -7.41 7.91
N VAL A 73 3.48 -7.90 6.96
CA VAL A 73 2.21 -8.61 7.23
C VAL A 73 2.50 -9.99 7.81
N ARG A 74 3.42 -10.72 7.19
CA ARG A 74 3.74 -12.10 7.58
C ARG A 74 4.35 -12.20 8.97
N ASN A 75 4.96 -11.14 9.46
CA ASN A 75 5.66 -11.12 10.75
C ASN A 75 4.95 -10.26 11.81
N GLY A 76 3.72 -9.85 11.55
CA GLY A 76 2.89 -9.20 12.55
C GLY A 76 3.18 -7.73 12.83
N LEU A 77 4.00 -7.06 12.00
CA LEU A 77 4.15 -5.60 12.08
C LEU A 77 2.88 -4.91 11.61
N VAL A 78 2.18 -5.54 10.68
CA VAL A 78 0.85 -5.14 10.24
C VAL A 78 -0.13 -6.09 10.93
N THR A 79 -1.02 -5.53 11.75
CA THR A 79 -1.98 -6.31 12.53
C THR A 79 -3.27 -6.59 11.76
N GLY A 80 -3.54 -5.81 10.74
CA GLY A 80 -4.70 -6.00 9.88
C GLY A 80 -4.52 -5.22 8.59
N TRP A 81 -5.15 -5.70 7.53
CA TRP A 81 -5.12 -4.98 6.26
C TRP A 81 -6.43 -5.18 5.51
N ARG A 82 -6.73 -4.21 4.63
CA ARG A 82 -7.88 -4.29 3.74
C ARG A 82 -7.58 -3.55 2.45
N VAL A 83 -8.25 -3.95 1.37
CA VAL A 83 -8.16 -3.28 0.08
C VAL A 83 -9.50 -2.62 -0.21
N ARG A 84 -9.46 -1.34 -0.57
CA ARG A 84 -10.64 -0.58 -0.96
C ARG A 84 -10.41 0.08 -2.32
N GLU A 85 -11.39 0.01 -3.18
CA GLU A 85 -11.34 0.85 -4.39
C GLU A 85 -11.51 2.31 -3.99
N TRP A 86 -10.64 3.15 -4.54
CA TRP A 86 -10.71 4.60 -4.37
C TRP A 86 -11.20 5.19 -5.69
N ALA A 87 -12.45 5.65 -5.72
CA ALA A 87 -13.06 6.25 -6.91
C ALA A 87 -12.50 7.66 -7.10
N THR A 88 -11.31 7.73 -7.68
CA THR A 88 -10.60 9.00 -7.88
C THR A 88 -11.25 9.79 -9.01
N VAL A 89 -11.54 11.08 -8.76
CA VAL A 89 -12.28 11.93 -9.71
C VAL A 89 -11.55 13.24 -10.05
N ILE A 90 -10.58 13.63 -9.23
CA ILE A 90 -9.80 14.86 -9.41
C ILE A 90 -8.33 14.51 -9.57
N GLY A 91 -7.67 15.14 -10.51
CA GLY A 91 -6.25 14.97 -10.79
C GLY A 91 -6.02 14.31 -12.15
N ALA A 92 -4.80 14.47 -12.67
CA ALA A 92 -4.45 14.00 -14.02
C ALA A 92 -4.61 12.48 -14.14
N ASP A 93 -4.32 11.75 -13.06
CA ASP A 93 -4.34 10.27 -13.05
C ASP A 93 -5.66 9.71 -12.50
N ALA A 94 -6.67 10.54 -12.24
CA ALA A 94 -7.93 10.08 -11.70
C ALA A 94 -8.60 9.06 -12.64
N ALA A 95 -9.10 7.97 -12.06
CA ALA A 95 -9.72 6.88 -12.82
C ALA A 95 -11.07 7.28 -13.42
N HIS A 96 -11.81 8.14 -12.72
CA HIS A 96 -13.16 8.60 -13.09
C HIS A 96 -13.17 10.13 -13.19
N ARG A 97 -12.24 10.65 -13.95
CA ARG A 97 -11.98 12.09 -14.02
C ARG A 97 -13.23 12.86 -14.47
N VAL A 98 -13.66 13.82 -13.63
CA VAL A 98 -14.79 14.67 -13.97
C VAL A 98 -14.34 15.80 -14.90
N PRO A 99 -15.22 16.28 -15.81
CA PRO A 99 -14.90 17.44 -16.66
C PRO A 99 -14.65 18.70 -15.85
N ALA A 100 -13.81 19.55 -16.37
CA ALA A 100 -13.53 20.86 -15.76
C ALA A 100 -14.74 21.80 -15.86
#